data_5b8f2d4bc820a0e88f9296c9ba5e9539
#
_entry.id   5b8f2d4bc820a0e88f9296c9ba5e9539
#
_cell.length_a   1.000
_cell.length_b   1.000
_cell.length_c   1.000
_cell.angle_alpha   90.00
_cell.angle_beta   90.00
_cell.angle_gamma   90.00
#
_symmetry.space_group_name_H-M   'P 1'
#
loop_
_entity.id
_entity.type
_entity.pdbx_description
1 polymer ?
#
loop_
_entity_poly.entity_id
_entity_poly.type
_entity_poly.pdbx_seq_one_letter_code
_entity_poly.pdbx_strand_id
1 'polypeptide(L)'
;MKKQIITIAGSLGSGKSSTARAVASALGFRHFSSGDLFRKLAAERGESIEAMNISAEAQRDIDLKVDNLLREMYRTDERLVIDSRMAWHWMPLSFKVFLVLDPDTAAQRIFNHLRDEGRMSEAATSIDEVRKSIDRRFASEQKRYAALYGVNATDPLNFDIVINTKHNDLKTVTAMVSAVYHAWRIDEKLDNSRIRS
;
A
#
# COMPACT_ATOMS: atom_id res chain seq x y z
N MET A 1 -2.71 -12.61 -19.46
CA MET A 1 -3.93 -11.75 -19.34
C MET A 1 -3.83 -10.94 -18.05
N LYS A 2 -4.00 -9.63 -18.15
CA LYS A 2 -4.07 -8.71 -16.99
C LYS A 2 -5.24 -9.08 -16.08
N LYS A 3 -5.01 -9.16 -14.76
CA LYS A 3 -6.08 -9.43 -13.79
C LYS A 3 -6.86 -8.15 -13.43
N GLN A 4 -8.10 -8.29 -13.00
CA GLN A 4 -8.89 -7.18 -12.46
C GLN A 4 -8.50 -6.91 -10.99
N ILE A 5 -7.21 -6.74 -10.75
CA ILE A 5 -6.63 -6.47 -9.44
C ILE A 5 -5.84 -5.17 -9.52
N ILE A 6 -6.04 -4.31 -8.55
CA ILE A 6 -5.28 -3.07 -8.37
C ILE A 6 -4.51 -3.18 -7.07
N THR A 7 -3.19 -3.00 -7.13
CA THR A 7 -2.34 -2.93 -5.94
C THR A 7 -1.92 -1.50 -5.70
N ILE A 8 -2.12 -0.99 -4.50
CA ILE A 8 -1.76 0.38 -4.12
C ILE A 8 -0.69 0.32 -3.02
N ALA A 9 0.52 0.68 -3.40
CA ALA A 9 1.64 0.89 -2.50
C ALA A 9 1.93 2.38 -2.31
N GLY A 10 2.88 2.74 -1.46
CA GLY A 10 3.31 4.13 -1.32
C GLY A 10 3.82 4.48 0.07
N SER A 11 4.28 5.73 0.21
CA SER A 11 4.84 6.30 1.44
C SER A 11 3.85 6.27 2.62
N LEU A 12 4.37 6.30 3.84
CA LEU A 12 3.56 6.56 5.03
C LEU A 12 2.85 7.92 4.89
N GLY A 13 1.62 8.02 5.34
CA GLY A 13 0.84 9.28 5.26
C GLY A 13 0.37 9.67 3.86
N SER A 14 0.72 8.92 2.78
CA SER A 14 0.31 9.25 1.40
C SER A 14 -1.17 9.02 1.09
N GLY A 15 -1.95 8.47 2.03
CA GLY A 15 -3.38 8.24 1.84
C GLY A 15 -3.72 6.91 1.14
N LYS A 16 -2.80 5.92 1.13
CA LYS A 16 -3.03 4.61 0.50
C LYS A 16 -4.37 3.97 0.85
N SER A 17 -4.66 3.82 2.13
CA SER A 17 -5.86 3.12 2.59
C SER A 17 -7.14 3.86 2.22
N SER A 18 -7.13 5.18 2.29
CA SER A 18 -8.27 6.01 1.86
C SER A 18 -8.47 5.91 0.34
N THR A 19 -7.39 6.00 -0.44
CA THR A 19 -7.43 5.86 -1.90
C THR A 19 -7.89 4.46 -2.30
N ALA A 20 -7.38 3.41 -1.66
CA ALA A 20 -7.76 2.03 -1.97
C ALA A 20 -9.26 1.79 -1.74
N ARG A 21 -9.80 2.26 -0.61
CA ARG A 21 -11.24 2.19 -0.34
C ARG A 21 -12.07 2.99 -1.35
N ALA A 22 -11.64 4.20 -1.69
CA ALA A 22 -12.35 5.05 -2.64
C ALA A 22 -12.35 4.46 -4.06
N VAL A 23 -11.20 3.94 -4.54
CA VAL A 23 -11.08 3.26 -5.84
C VAL A 23 -11.92 1.98 -5.86
N ALA A 24 -11.87 1.18 -4.81
CA ALA A 24 -12.68 -0.04 -4.69
C ALA A 24 -14.18 0.28 -4.78
N SER A 25 -14.63 1.29 -4.05
CA SER A 25 -16.03 1.75 -4.11
C SER A 25 -16.41 2.25 -5.50
N ALA A 26 -15.57 3.09 -6.12
CA ALA A 26 -15.84 3.64 -7.45
C ALA A 26 -15.93 2.59 -8.55
N LEU A 27 -15.16 1.50 -8.46
CA LEU A 27 -15.12 0.42 -9.44
C LEU A 27 -16.02 -0.78 -9.09
N GLY A 28 -16.66 -0.79 -7.93
CA GLY A 28 -17.42 -1.94 -7.41
C GLY A 28 -16.52 -3.16 -7.14
N PHE A 29 -15.30 -2.93 -6.65
CA PHE A 29 -14.32 -3.96 -6.30
C PHE A 29 -14.31 -4.20 -4.78
N ARG A 30 -13.87 -5.39 -4.38
CA ARG A 30 -13.55 -5.66 -2.97
C ARG A 30 -12.30 -4.89 -2.57
N HIS A 31 -12.21 -4.47 -1.31
CA HIS A 31 -11.03 -3.88 -0.72
C HIS A 31 -10.39 -4.82 0.30
N PHE A 32 -9.05 -4.91 0.28
CA PHE A 32 -8.25 -5.58 1.28
C PHE A 32 -7.07 -4.70 1.70
N SER A 33 -6.75 -4.67 2.99
CA SER A 33 -5.59 -3.96 3.53
C SER A 33 -4.67 -4.91 4.31
N SER A 34 -3.44 -5.07 3.84
CA SER A 34 -2.42 -5.81 4.59
C SER A 34 -2.02 -5.10 5.88
N GLY A 35 -2.12 -3.76 5.91
CA GLY A 35 -1.88 -2.97 7.11
C GLY A 35 -2.94 -3.20 8.19
N ASP A 36 -4.22 -3.40 7.82
CA ASP A 36 -5.28 -3.74 8.76
C ASP A 36 -5.05 -5.15 9.33
N LEU A 37 -4.68 -6.10 8.48
CA LEU A 37 -4.31 -7.46 8.93
C LEU A 37 -3.12 -7.40 9.90
N PHE A 38 -2.08 -6.64 9.58
CA PHE A 38 -0.91 -6.48 10.45
C PHE A 38 -1.28 -5.89 11.82
N ARG A 39 -2.14 -4.85 11.84
CA ARG A 39 -2.67 -4.27 13.08
C ARG A 39 -3.48 -5.27 13.90
N LYS A 40 -4.30 -6.07 13.24
CA LYS A 40 -5.08 -7.12 13.90
C LYS A 40 -4.17 -8.17 14.55
N LEU A 41 -3.15 -8.65 13.84
CA LEU A 41 -2.17 -9.59 14.37
C LEU A 41 -1.36 -9.01 15.54
N ALA A 42 -1.01 -7.72 15.49
CA ALA A 42 -0.34 -7.04 16.61
C ALA A 42 -1.26 -6.98 17.85
N ALA A 43 -2.52 -6.62 17.68
CA ALA A 43 -3.49 -6.58 18.77
C ALA A 43 -3.73 -7.97 19.39
N GLU A 44 -3.81 -9.04 18.59
CA GLU A 44 -3.93 -10.42 19.06
C GLU A 44 -2.72 -10.87 19.88
N ARG A 45 -1.54 -10.30 19.63
CA ARG A 45 -0.30 -10.56 20.38
C ARG A 45 -0.12 -9.63 21.59
N GLY A 46 -0.98 -8.61 21.75
CA GLY A 46 -0.80 -7.57 22.77
C GLY A 46 0.38 -6.64 22.49
N GLU A 47 0.86 -6.56 21.24
CA GLU A 47 1.99 -5.76 20.81
C GLU A 47 1.54 -4.44 20.18
N SER A 48 2.34 -3.37 20.35
CA SER A 48 2.20 -2.17 19.53
C SER A 48 2.63 -2.44 18.08
N ILE A 49 2.17 -1.62 17.13
CA ILE A 49 2.60 -1.73 15.72
C ILE A 49 4.12 -1.54 15.60
N GLU A 50 4.72 -0.69 16.42
CA GLU A 50 6.17 -0.46 16.44
C GLU A 50 6.92 -1.69 16.96
N ALA A 51 6.47 -2.26 18.07
CA ALA A 51 7.02 -3.51 18.61
C ALA A 51 6.88 -4.66 17.60
N MET A 52 5.72 -4.78 16.95
CA MET A 52 5.48 -5.79 15.92
C MET A 52 6.39 -5.63 14.69
N ASN A 53 6.71 -4.40 14.27
CA ASN A 53 7.68 -4.18 13.18
C ASN A 53 9.09 -4.64 13.58
N ILE A 54 9.50 -4.39 14.82
CA ILE A 54 10.79 -4.87 15.35
C ILE A 54 10.79 -6.40 15.44
N SER A 55 9.72 -6.98 15.96
CA SER A 55 9.55 -8.45 16.02
C SER A 55 9.57 -9.07 14.62
N ALA A 56 8.99 -8.42 13.61
CA ALA A 56 9.01 -8.88 12.22
C ALA A 56 10.42 -8.83 11.58
N GLU A 57 11.30 -7.94 12.03
CA GLU A 57 12.71 -7.97 11.61
C GLU A 57 13.44 -9.22 12.12
N ALA A 58 13.09 -9.69 13.31
CA ALA A 58 13.69 -10.87 13.93
C ALA A 58 12.99 -12.18 13.52
N GLN A 59 11.70 -12.14 13.21
CA GLN A 59 10.85 -13.29 12.93
C GLN A 59 10.12 -13.11 11.60
N ARG A 60 10.54 -13.84 10.58
CA ARG A 60 10.00 -13.77 9.21
C ARG A 60 8.56 -14.28 9.06
N ASP A 61 8.03 -14.99 10.05
CA ASP A 61 6.74 -15.68 10.00
C ASP A 61 5.55 -14.75 9.79
N ILE A 62 5.62 -13.49 10.24
CA ILE A 62 4.57 -12.49 10.06
C ILE A 62 4.48 -12.05 8.60
N ASP A 63 5.62 -11.66 8.01
CA ASP A 63 5.67 -11.27 6.60
C ASP A 63 5.24 -12.45 5.72
N LEU A 64 5.71 -13.68 6.00
CA LEU A 64 5.33 -14.88 5.26
C LEU A 64 3.83 -15.19 5.34
N LYS A 65 3.17 -14.95 6.47
CA LYS A 65 1.70 -15.13 6.60
C LYS A 65 0.95 -14.15 5.70
N VAL A 66 1.36 -12.87 5.69
CA VAL A 66 0.78 -11.86 4.82
C VAL A 66 1.01 -12.20 3.36
N ASP A 67 2.22 -12.62 3.00
CA ASP A 67 2.60 -12.99 1.63
C ASP A 67 1.81 -14.19 1.10
N ASN A 68 1.65 -15.23 1.92
CA ASN A 68 0.88 -16.42 1.55
C ASN A 68 -0.60 -16.04 1.30
N LEU A 69 -1.17 -15.19 2.14
CA LEU A 69 -2.53 -14.69 1.92
C LEU A 69 -2.63 -13.89 0.61
N LEU A 70 -1.68 -13.00 0.33
CA LEU A 70 -1.65 -12.22 -0.91
C LEU A 70 -1.55 -13.13 -2.15
N ARG A 71 -0.72 -14.19 -2.09
CA ARG A 71 -0.60 -15.16 -3.17
C ARG A 71 -1.88 -15.97 -3.38
N GLU A 72 -2.56 -16.35 -2.30
CA GLU A 72 -3.85 -17.03 -2.37
C GLU A 72 -4.92 -16.14 -2.98
N MET A 73 -5.04 -14.90 -2.51
CA MET A 73 -5.95 -13.91 -3.08
C MET A 73 -5.68 -13.66 -4.58
N TYR A 74 -4.41 -13.66 -4.99
CA TYR A 74 -4.06 -13.53 -6.41
C TYR A 74 -4.54 -14.71 -7.25
N ARG A 75 -4.61 -15.92 -6.68
CA ARG A 75 -5.10 -17.12 -7.39
C ARG A 75 -6.63 -17.17 -7.49
N THR A 76 -7.31 -16.80 -6.43
CA THR A 76 -8.74 -17.03 -6.21
C THR A 76 -9.62 -15.81 -6.47
N ASP A 77 -9.09 -14.59 -6.23
CA ASP A 77 -9.89 -13.38 -6.26
C ASP A 77 -9.85 -12.67 -7.61
N GLU A 78 -10.98 -12.07 -7.94
CA GLU A 78 -11.15 -11.12 -9.03
C GLU A 78 -11.80 -9.84 -8.52
N ARG A 79 -11.58 -8.70 -9.22
CA ARG A 79 -12.15 -7.38 -8.89
C ARG A 79 -11.76 -6.92 -7.48
N LEU A 80 -10.45 -6.81 -7.25
CA LEU A 80 -9.87 -6.56 -5.95
C LEU A 80 -8.97 -5.32 -5.97
N VAL A 81 -9.10 -4.47 -4.95
CA VAL A 81 -8.13 -3.39 -4.65
C VAL A 81 -7.40 -3.72 -3.36
N ILE A 82 -6.09 -3.75 -3.42
CA ILE A 82 -5.23 -4.10 -2.27
C ILE A 82 -4.37 -2.91 -1.86
N ASP A 83 -4.52 -2.50 -0.60
CA ASP A 83 -3.62 -1.59 0.10
C ASP A 83 -2.50 -2.41 0.76
N SER A 84 -1.34 -2.42 0.14
CA SER A 84 -0.17 -3.15 0.64
C SER A 84 1.12 -2.66 0.03
N ARG A 85 2.22 -2.67 0.80
CA ARG A 85 3.54 -2.30 0.29
C ARG A 85 4.12 -3.31 -0.70
N MET A 86 3.77 -4.60 -0.54
CA MET A 86 4.39 -5.69 -1.29
C MET A 86 3.42 -6.46 -2.20
N ALA A 87 2.12 -6.10 -2.25
CA ALA A 87 1.16 -6.82 -3.08
C ALA A 87 1.53 -6.81 -4.57
N TRP A 88 2.10 -5.71 -5.08
CA TRP A 88 2.57 -5.58 -6.45
C TRP A 88 3.60 -6.67 -6.84
N HIS A 89 4.43 -7.09 -5.88
CA HIS A 89 5.43 -8.14 -6.06
C HIS A 89 4.79 -9.54 -6.22
N TRP A 90 3.77 -9.81 -5.43
CA TRP A 90 3.05 -11.09 -5.45
C TRP A 90 1.97 -11.18 -6.53
N MET A 91 1.60 -10.06 -7.12
CA MET A 91 0.52 -9.95 -8.10
C MET A 91 1.01 -9.35 -9.42
N PRO A 92 1.86 -10.07 -10.18
CA PRO A 92 2.57 -9.52 -11.33
C PRO A 92 1.65 -8.97 -12.43
N LEU A 93 0.44 -9.52 -12.59
CA LEU A 93 -0.52 -9.11 -13.61
C LEU A 93 -1.58 -8.11 -13.07
N SER A 94 -1.38 -7.55 -11.89
CA SER A 94 -2.20 -6.46 -11.34
C SER A 94 -1.83 -5.11 -11.94
N PHE A 95 -2.75 -4.16 -11.90
CA PHE A 95 -2.43 -2.74 -12.08
C PHE A 95 -1.77 -2.18 -10.83
N LYS A 96 -0.58 -1.63 -10.96
CA LYS A 96 0.30 -1.28 -9.83
C LYS A 96 0.40 0.23 -9.68
N VAL A 97 -0.05 0.72 -8.54
CA VAL A 97 -0.08 2.15 -8.18
C VAL A 97 0.89 2.43 -7.04
N PHE A 98 1.69 3.48 -7.17
CA PHE A 98 2.52 4.00 -6.08
C PHE A 98 2.13 5.43 -5.73
N LEU A 99 1.80 5.66 -4.45
CA LEU A 99 1.49 6.99 -3.93
C LEU A 99 2.69 7.55 -3.19
N VAL A 100 3.28 8.61 -3.73
CA VAL A 100 4.44 9.29 -3.12
C VAL A 100 3.99 10.52 -2.35
N LEU A 101 4.63 10.74 -1.19
CA LEU A 101 4.50 11.94 -0.38
C LEU A 101 5.82 12.22 0.31
N ASP A 102 6.23 13.47 0.38
CA ASP A 102 7.41 13.87 1.14
C ASP A 102 7.19 13.64 2.63
N PRO A 103 8.27 13.28 3.36
CA PRO A 103 8.14 12.85 4.76
C PRO A 103 7.68 13.96 5.71
N ASP A 104 7.93 15.24 5.42
CA ASP A 104 7.49 16.34 6.29
C ASP A 104 5.98 16.54 6.19
N THR A 105 5.45 16.56 4.97
CA THR A 105 3.99 16.58 4.74
C THR A 105 3.33 15.32 5.33
N ALA A 106 3.98 14.17 5.23
CA ALA A 106 3.48 12.93 5.82
C ALA A 106 3.39 13.02 7.35
N ALA A 107 4.43 13.55 8.00
CA ALA A 107 4.44 13.75 9.45
C ALA A 107 3.31 14.69 9.91
N GLN A 108 3.13 15.80 9.21
CA GLN A 108 2.05 16.74 9.49
C GLN A 108 0.65 16.10 9.36
N ARG A 109 0.42 15.33 8.28
CA ARG A 109 -0.86 14.65 8.04
C ARG A 109 -1.14 13.61 9.12
N ILE A 110 -0.15 12.80 9.47
CA ILE A 110 -0.29 11.76 10.50
C ILE A 110 -0.52 12.41 11.87
N PHE A 111 0.25 13.45 12.22
CA PHE A 111 0.08 14.16 13.48
C PHE A 111 -1.31 14.74 13.64
N ASN A 112 -1.82 15.43 12.59
CA ASN A 112 -3.17 15.99 12.61
C ASN A 112 -4.22 14.89 12.77
N HIS A 113 -4.10 13.79 12.05
CA HIS A 113 -5.03 12.67 12.12
C HIS A 113 -5.06 12.01 13.52
N LEU A 114 -3.88 11.81 14.13
CA LEU A 114 -3.79 11.27 15.49
C LEU A 114 -4.42 12.21 16.53
N ARG A 115 -4.20 13.51 16.35
CA ARG A 115 -4.81 14.54 17.22
C ARG A 115 -6.33 14.56 17.10
N ASP A 116 -6.84 14.55 15.87
CA ASP A 116 -8.28 14.64 15.57
C ASP A 116 -9.04 13.38 16.03
N GLU A 117 -8.37 12.21 16.06
CA GLU A 117 -8.93 10.96 16.57
C GLU A 117 -8.71 10.74 18.07
N GLY A 118 -8.07 11.69 18.79
CA GLY A 118 -7.76 11.55 20.21
C GLY A 118 -6.77 10.41 20.52
N ARG A 119 -5.97 10.00 19.55
CA ARG A 119 -5.03 8.87 19.65
C ARG A 119 -3.57 9.34 19.88
N MET A 120 -3.39 10.51 20.45
CA MET A 120 -2.07 10.98 20.83
C MET A 120 -1.47 10.04 21.88
N SER A 121 -0.31 9.49 21.60
CA SER A 121 0.48 8.68 22.53
C SER A 121 1.72 9.45 22.95
N GLU A 122 2.39 9.03 24.03
CA GLU A 122 3.68 9.61 24.47
C GLU A 122 4.73 9.64 23.33
N ALA A 123 4.66 8.70 22.40
CA ALA A 123 5.56 8.60 21.24
C ALA A 123 5.15 9.47 20.02
N ALA A 124 4.09 10.29 20.13
CA ALA A 124 3.57 11.10 19.05
C ALA A 124 3.14 12.51 19.53
N THR A 125 3.84 13.07 20.48
CA THR A 125 3.52 14.38 21.10
C THR A 125 3.90 15.57 20.22
N SER A 126 4.76 15.36 19.22
CA SER A 126 5.19 16.40 18.29
C SER A 126 5.30 15.88 16.85
N ILE A 127 5.28 16.80 15.87
CA ILE A 127 5.50 16.48 14.46
C ILE A 127 6.88 15.86 14.25
N ASP A 128 7.90 16.32 14.97
CA ASP A 128 9.27 15.80 14.86
C ASP A 128 9.36 14.35 15.34
N GLU A 129 8.63 13.98 16.38
CA GLU A 129 8.56 12.58 16.86
C GLU A 129 7.84 11.68 15.85
N VAL A 130 6.74 12.15 15.28
CA VAL A 130 6.05 11.45 14.20
C VAL A 130 6.98 11.29 12.99
N ARG A 131 7.74 12.33 12.63
CA ARG A 131 8.73 12.29 11.55
C ARG A 131 9.81 11.23 11.82
N LYS A 132 10.40 11.21 12.99
CA LYS A 132 11.39 10.19 13.39
C LYS A 132 10.81 8.78 13.36
N SER A 133 9.53 8.61 13.76
CA SER A 133 8.85 7.32 13.69
C SER A 133 8.64 6.86 12.24
N ILE A 134 8.28 7.78 11.32
CA ILE A 134 8.18 7.49 9.88
C ILE A 134 9.53 7.01 9.34
N ASP A 135 10.62 7.70 9.65
CA ASP A 135 11.96 7.38 9.14
C ASP A 135 12.44 6.03 9.66
N ARG A 136 12.27 5.75 10.96
CA ARG A 136 12.60 4.42 11.55
C ARG A 136 11.81 3.31 10.88
N ARG A 137 10.52 3.49 10.72
CA ARG A 137 9.65 2.50 10.10
C ARG A 137 10.00 2.28 8.63
N PHE A 138 10.29 3.34 7.89
CA PHE A 138 10.72 3.24 6.49
C PHE A 138 12.03 2.46 6.38
N ALA A 139 13.04 2.80 7.20
CA ALA A 139 14.33 2.10 7.20
C ALA A 139 14.18 0.60 7.54
N SER A 140 13.36 0.27 8.54
CA SER A 140 13.04 -1.10 8.94
C SER A 140 12.39 -1.89 7.79
N GLU A 141 11.36 -1.31 7.15
CA GLU A 141 10.68 -1.93 6.03
C GLU A 141 11.61 -2.16 4.83
N GLN A 142 12.44 -1.18 4.46
CA GLN A 142 13.40 -1.31 3.36
C GLN A 142 14.43 -2.42 3.61
N LYS A 143 15.02 -2.44 4.80
CA LYS A 143 15.97 -3.49 5.21
C LYS A 143 15.32 -4.88 5.11
N ARG A 144 14.11 -5.02 5.62
CA ARG A 144 13.38 -6.28 5.67
C ARG A 144 13.00 -6.77 4.27
N TYR A 145 12.48 -5.90 3.40
CA TYR A 145 12.10 -6.29 2.04
C TYR A 145 13.30 -6.57 1.14
N ALA A 146 14.40 -5.84 1.31
CA ALA A 146 15.64 -6.16 0.61
C ALA A 146 16.19 -7.53 1.03
N ALA A 147 16.18 -7.84 2.34
CA ALA A 147 16.65 -9.12 2.87
C ALA A 147 15.76 -10.32 2.50
N LEU A 148 14.42 -10.12 2.47
CA LEU A 148 13.46 -11.19 2.20
C LEU A 148 13.26 -11.46 0.72
N TYR A 149 13.23 -10.42 -0.10
CA TYR A 149 12.77 -10.50 -1.49
C TYR A 149 13.79 -10.00 -2.52
N GLY A 150 14.89 -9.37 -2.06
CA GLY A 150 15.91 -8.81 -2.95
C GLY A 150 15.41 -7.61 -3.78
N VAL A 151 14.38 -6.90 -3.33
CA VAL A 151 13.76 -5.82 -4.08
C VAL A 151 13.79 -4.48 -3.33
N ASN A 152 13.87 -3.39 -4.09
CA ASN A 152 13.56 -2.06 -3.59
C ASN A 152 12.04 -1.82 -3.74
N ALA A 153 11.33 -1.84 -2.62
CA ALA A 153 9.86 -1.73 -2.61
C ALA A 153 9.33 -0.34 -3.06
N THR A 154 10.22 0.65 -3.17
CA THR A 154 9.87 2.03 -3.55
C THR A 154 10.39 2.43 -4.93
N ASP A 155 11.01 1.50 -5.66
CA ASP A 155 11.48 1.78 -7.02
C ASP A 155 10.29 2.08 -7.94
N PRO A 156 10.22 3.28 -8.54
CA PRO A 156 9.13 3.67 -9.44
C PRO A 156 8.94 2.73 -10.63
N LEU A 157 10.00 2.05 -11.07
CA LEU A 157 9.95 1.09 -12.19
C LEU A 157 9.09 -0.16 -11.91
N ASN A 158 8.74 -0.40 -10.65
CA ASN A 158 7.86 -1.49 -10.27
C ASN A 158 6.37 -1.18 -10.49
N PHE A 159 6.00 0.06 -10.88
CA PHE A 159 4.62 0.53 -10.87
C PHE A 159 4.18 1.05 -12.24
N ASP A 160 2.91 0.82 -12.57
CA ASP A 160 2.29 1.32 -13.81
C ASP A 160 2.01 2.84 -13.73
N ILE A 161 1.79 3.36 -12.51
CA ILE A 161 1.61 4.79 -12.24
C ILE A 161 2.16 5.19 -10.88
N VAL A 162 2.80 6.36 -10.83
CA VAL A 162 3.27 7.02 -9.59
C VAL A 162 2.56 8.36 -9.45
N ILE A 163 1.89 8.58 -8.32
CA ILE A 163 1.11 9.80 -8.06
C ILE A 163 1.65 10.50 -6.81
N ASN A 164 2.05 11.76 -6.96
CA ASN A 164 2.35 12.61 -5.80
C ASN A 164 1.05 13.14 -5.19
N THR A 165 0.82 12.81 -3.91
CA THR A 165 -0.42 13.17 -3.21
C THR A 165 -0.32 14.46 -2.41
N LYS A 166 0.79 15.21 -2.52
CA LYS A 166 0.99 16.45 -1.76
C LYS A 166 -0.10 17.49 -2.03
N HIS A 167 -0.40 17.69 -3.32
CA HIS A 167 -1.33 18.70 -3.80
C HIS A 167 -2.59 18.12 -4.46
N ASN A 168 -2.78 16.82 -4.34
CA ASN A 168 -3.93 16.11 -4.90
C ASN A 168 -4.80 15.57 -3.76
N ASP A 169 -6.05 15.95 -3.74
CA ASP A 169 -7.03 15.44 -2.79
C ASP A 169 -7.45 13.99 -3.12
N LEU A 170 -8.17 13.37 -2.21
CA LEU A 170 -8.63 11.99 -2.36
C LEU A 170 -9.46 11.77 -3.62
N LYS A 171 -10.33 12.72 -3.96
CA LYS A 171 -11.21 12.65 -5.14
C LYS A 171 -10.39 12.65 -6.43
N THR A 172 -9.44 13.57 -6.53
CA THR A 172 -8.53 13.70 -7.68
C THR A 172 -7.67 12.45 -7.85
N VAL A 173 -7.04 11.95 -6.76
CA VAL A 173 -6.22 10.74 -6.81
C VAL A 173 -7.06 9.52 -7.22
N THR A 174 -8.27 9.39 -6.69
CA THR A 174 -9.19 8.30 -7.04
C THR A 174 -9.56 8.34 -8.52
N ALA A 175 -9.87 9.52 -9.05
CA ALA A 175 -10.18 9.71 -10.46
C ALA A 175 -9.00 9.35 -11.38
N MET A 176 -7.78 9.81 -11.03
CA MET A 176 -6.55 9.48 -11.76
C MET A 176 -6.32 7.97 -11.82
N VAL A 177 -6.35 7.29 -10.67
CA VAL A 177 -6.16 5.84 -10.59
C VAL A 177 -7.20 5.10 -11.44
N SER A 178 -8.47 5.47 -11.32
CA SER A 178 -9.57 4.83 -12.07
C SER A 178 -9.44 5.04 -13.57
N ALA A 179 -9.13 6.25 -14.01
CA ALA A 179 -8.99 6.57 -15.44
C ALA A 179 -7.81 5.79 -16.07
N VAL A 180 -6.64 5.81 -15.42
CA VAL A 180 -5.45 5.08 -15.92
C VAL A 180 -5.68 3.57 -15.88
N TYR A 181 -6.35 3.04 -14.85
CA TYR A 181 -6.74 1.62 -14.79
C TYR A 181 -7.63 1.22 -15.98
N HIS A 182 -8.63 2.03 -16.31
CA HIS A 182 -9.48 1.75 -17.47
C HIS A 182 -8.69 1.74 -18.78
N ALA A 183 -7.80 2.72 -18.99
CA ALA A 183 -6.91 2.77 -20.16
C ALA A 183 -6.01 1.53 -20.23
N TRP A 184 -5.37 1.17 -19.11
CA TRP A 184 -4.52 -0.02 -19.00
C TRP A 184 -5.27 -1.32 -19.34
N ARG A 185 -6.56 -1.42 -18.99
CA ARG A 185 -7.42 -2.57 -19.32
C ARG A 185 -7.79 -2.63 -20.80
N ILE A 186 -8.00 -1.47 -21.45
CA ILE A 186 -8.36 -1.37 -22.88
C ILE A 186 -7.18 -1.78 -23.76
N ASP A 187 -5.98 -1.36 -23.42
CA ASP A 187 -4.76 -1.65 -24.17
C ASP A 187 -4.52 -3.16 -24.37
N GLU A 188 -4.81 -3.97 -23.34
CA GLU A 188 -4.76 -5.43 -23.47
C GLU A 188 -5.80 -6.00 -24.45
N LYS A 189 -7.00 -5.39 -24.53
CA LYS A 189 -8.03 -5.85 -25.46
C LYS A 189 -7.61 -5.60 -26.91
N LEU A 190 -6.92 -4.49 -27.18
CA LEU A 190 -6.40 -4.16 -28.51
C LEU A 190 -5.29 -5.12 -28.93
N ASP A 191 -4.36 -5.46 -28.06
CA ASP A 191 -3.30 -6.41 -28.33
C ASP A 191 -3.84 -7.82 -28.65
N ASN A 192 -4.80 -8.29 -27.84
CA ASN A 192 -5.42 -9.61 -28.06
C ASN A 192 -6.28 -9.68 -29.34
N SER A 193 -6.82 -8.56 -29.82
CA SER A 193 -7.57 -8.51 -31.09
C SER A 193 -6.67 -8.58 -32.33
N ARG A 194 -5.43 -8.05 -32.21
CA ARG A 194 -4.42 -8.10 -33.29
C ARG A 194 -3.77 -9.47 -33.47
N ILE A 195 -3.76 -10.29 -32.42
CA ILE A 195 -3.19 -11.66 -32.47
C ILE A 195 -4.19 -12.67 -33.05
N ARG A 196 -5.50 -12.33 -33.11
CA ARG A 196 -6.57 -13.20 -33.61
C ARG A 196 -7.03 -12.89 -35.05
N SER A 197 -6.43 -11.92 -35.71
CA SER A 197 -6.61 -11.55 -37.09
C SER A 197 -5.46 -12.05 -37.97
#